data_2ca6a54bceab76564705270931f90e53
#
_entry.id   2ca6a54bceab76564705270931f90e53
#
_cell.length_a   1.000
_cell.length_b   1.000
_cell.length_c   1.000
_cell.angle_alpha   90.00
_cell.angle_beta   90.00
_cell.angle_gamma   90.00
#
_symmetry.space_group_name_H-M   'P 1'
#
loop_
_entity.id
_entity.type
_entity.pdbx_description
1 polymer ?
#
loop_
_entity_poly.entity_id
_entity_poly.type
_entity_poly.pdbx_seq_one_letter_code
_entity_poly.pdbx_strand_id
1 'polypeptide(L)'
;MLDRKSESFGAREAGVDLISELLMGMRLVGLNYRRIEITPPFGLRMGEAEGKAQFHFIARGPVFLRAGETVHEIQSGGAVLLPRGGAHDLVSQPDLPGRDLAAYETTALCNGVSAIRSCSAGPSSNNVLIFSGCMEFDLGSMHPLIGLMPEVMRVCTLLDRYPELLPMLEAMEREAVGNRAGYAGILARLADVIAAFVVRAWVECGCGDASGWVAALRDPRLGRVIAAIHRDPGRNWTVAELAREMGSSRSVFADRFVQVTGVTPLRYVAEVRMRLAAQWIGRERMPIETAAQRLGYASQAAFSRAFKRVTGYAPGRLRP
;
A
#
# COMPACT_ATOMS: atom_id res chain seq x y z
N MET A 1 -30.47 -1.93 -40.39
CA MET A 1 -31.40 -1.52 -39.32
C MET A 1 -30.94 -2.28 -38.08
N LEU A 2 -29.97 -1.71 -37.36
CA LEU A 2 -29.35 -2.30 -36.15
C LEU A 2 -29.75 -1.41 -35.00
N ASP A 3 -30.61 -1.95 -34.18
CA ASP A 3 -31.21 -1.32 -33.01
C ASP A 3 -30.13 -1.27 -31.90
N ARG A 4 -29.54 -0.11 -31.69
CA ARG A 4 -28.63 0.17 -30.56
C ARG A 4 -29.50 0.48 -29.34
N LYS A 5 -29.79 -0.53 -28.52
CA LYS A 5 -30.17 -0.28 -27.14
C LYS A 5 -29.01 0.36 -26.41
N SER A 6 -29.09 1.66 -26.23
CA SER A 6 -28.27 2.41 -25.28
C SER A 6 -28.69 2.02 -23.87
N GLU A 7 -27.96 1.07 -23.25
CA GLU A 7 -28.03 0.92 -21.81
C GLU A 7 -27.47 2.19 -21.17
N SER A 8 -28.38 2.98 -20.61
CA SER A 8 -28.06 4.12 -19.79
C SER A 8 -27.25 3.65 -18.58
N PHE A 9 -25.96 3.95 -18.59
CA PHE A 9 -25.16 3.95 -17.37
C PHE A 9 -25.87 4.92 -16.41
N GLY A 10 -26.64 4.37 -15.48
CA GLY A 10 -27.22 5.14 -14.39
C GLY A 10 -26.12 5.91 -13.69
N ALA A 11 -26.27 7.24 -13.65
CA ALA A 11 -25.42 8.12 -12.86
C ALA A 11 -25.43 7.61 -11.42
N ARG A 12 -24.39 6.86 -11.02
CA ARG A 12 -24.08 6.66 -9.61
C ARG A 12 -23.91 8.05 -9.05
N GLU A 13 -24.78 8.45 -8.10
CA GLU A 13 -24.50 9.60 -7.26
C GLU A 13 -23.04 9.54 -6.89
N ALA A 14 -22.31 10.64 -7.09
CA ALA A 14 -20.87 10.74 -6.91
C ALA A 14 -20.53 10.58 -5.41
N GLY A 15 -20.64 9.36 -4.91
CA GLY A 15 -20.06 8.93 -3.66
C GLY A 15 -18.56 9.06 -3.83
N VAL A 16 -17.91 9.76 -2.91
CA VAL A 16 -16.45 9.90 -2.90
C VAL A 16 -15.84 8.49 -2.94
N ASP A 17 -15.13 8.17 -4.01
CA ASP A 17 -14.43 6.90 -4.16
C ASP A 17 -13.12 6.97 -3.34
N LEU A 18 -13.22 6.56 -2.09
CA LEU A 18 -12.08 6.52 -1.16
C LEU A 18 -10.92 5.68 -1.68
N ILE A 19 -11.20 4.65 -2.49
CA ILE A 19 -10.15 3.82 -3.08
C ILE A 19 -9.38 4.65 -4.10
N SER A 20 -10.07 5.42 -4.93
CA SER A 20 -9.42 6.35 -5.85
C SER A 20 -8.61 7.41 -5.10
N GLU A 21 -9.13 8.01 -4.02
CA GLU A 21 -8.36 8.96 -3.20
C GLU A 21 -7.13 8.30 -2.57
N LEU A 22 -7.27 7.06 -2.06
CA LEU A 22 -6.16 6.27 -1.52
C LEU A 22 -5.09 6.05 -2.59
N LEU A 23 -5.48 5.54 -3.76
CA LEU A 23 -4.56 5.23 -4.85
C LEU A 23 -3.92 6.49 -5.44
N MET A 24 -4.65 7.60 -5.52
CA MET A 24 -4.12 8.91 -5.93
C MET A 24 -3.08 9.45 -4.94
N GLY A 25 -3.30 9.22 -3.64
CA GLY A 25 -2.37 9.60 -2.58
C GLY A 25 -1.16 8.67 -2.45
N MET A 26 -1.24 7.46 -3.00
CA MET A 26 -0.19 6.46 -2.92
C MET A 26 1.03 6.89 -3.73
N ARG A 27 2.18 6.92 -3.07
CA ARG A 27 3.47 7.17 -3.69
C ARG A 27 4.43 6.04 -3.34
N LEU A 28 5.05 5.48 -4.35
CA LEU A 28 6.12 4.52 -4.20
C LEU A 28 7.45 5.25 -4.43
N VAL A 29 8.19 5.48 -3.34
CA VAL A 29 9.45 6.22 -3.36
C VAL A 29 10.57 5.27 -2.94
N GLY A 30 11.73 5.40 -3.58
CA GLY A 30 12.89 4.57 -3.22
C GLY A 30 12.73 3.10 -3.58
N LEU A 31 12.09 2.83 -4.71
CA LEU A 31 11.83 1.48 -5.18
C LEU A 31 13.14 0.72 -5.43
N ASN A 32 13.29 -0.40 -4.72
CA ASN A 32 14.22 -1.44 -5.06
C ASN A 32 13.45 -2.57 -5.70
N TYR A 33 13.62 -2.73 -7.00
CA TYR A 33 12.97 -3.77 -7.76
C TYR A 33 13.91 -4.94 -8.01
N ARG A 34 13.38 -6.17 -7.90
CA ARG A 34 14.17 -7.37 -8.09
C ARG A 34 13.39 -8.41 -8.90
N ARG A 35 13.99 -8.84 -9.99
CA ARG A 35 13.57 -10.00 -10.77
C ARG A 35 14.31 -11.23 -10.23
N ILE A 36 13.58 -12.23 -9.77
CA ILE A 36 14.16 -13.44 -9.20
C ILE A 36 13.71 -14.62 -10.07
N GLU A 37 14.67 -15.29 -10.69
CA GLU A 37 14.44 -16.53 -11.42
C GLU A 37 15.30 -17.64 -10.80
N ILE A 38 14.64 -18.63 -10.22
CA ILE A 38 15.30 -19.60 -9.38
C ILE A 38 14.67 -21.00 -9.51
N THR A 39 15.54 -22.04 -9.51
CA THR A 39 15.08 -23.43 -9.55
C THR A 39 14.82 -23.95 -8.12
N PRO A 40 13.68 -24.57 -7.84
CA PRO A 40 13.47 -25.30 -6.57
C PRO A 40 14.48 -26.44 -6.36
N PRO A 41 14.86 -26.75 -5.10
CA PRO A 41 14.42 -26.13 -3.86
C PRO A 41 15.18 -24.83 -3.53
N PHE A 42 14.45 -23.84 -3.04
CA PHE A 42 15.05 -22.56 -2.61
C PHE A 42 14.34 -21.99 -1.37
N GLY A 43 15.06 -21.12 -0.66
CA GLY A 43 14.51 -20.28 0.39
C GLY A 43 15.23 -18.93 0.39
N LEU A 44 14.47 -17.85 0.23
CA LEU A 44 14.96 -16.48 0.17
C LEU A 44 14.48 -15.73 1.40
N ARG A 45 15.40 -15.21 2.21
CA ARG A 45 15.07 -14.29 3.32
C ARG A 45 14.99 -12.88 2.82
N MET A 46 13.83 -12.25 3.03
CA MET A 46 13.49 -10.93 2.56
C MET A 46 13.19 -10.01 3.76
N GLY A 47 13.39 -8.72 3.60
CA GLY A 47 12.67 -7.74 4.39
C GLY A 47 13.21 -7.35 5.76
N GLU A 48 14.50 -7.02 5.88
CA GLU A 48 15.01 -6.39 7.11
C GLU A 48 14.59 -4.91 7.29
N ALA A 49 14.07 -4.26 6.25
CA ALA A 49 13.70 -2.85 6.30
C ALA A 49 12.32 -2.66 6.92
N GLU A 50 12.28 -2.44 8.24
CA GLU A 50 11.05 -2.00 8.91
C GLU A 50 10.53 -0.69 8.32
N GLY A 51 9.21 -0.60 8.18
CA GLY A 51 8.53 0.60 7.68
C GLY A 51 8.56 0.79 6.16
N LYS A 52 9.15 -0.13 5.40
CA LYS A 52 9.06 -0.15 3.94
C LYS A 52 8.11 -1.24 3.48
N ALA A 53 7.15 -0.87 2.67
CA ALA A 53 6.26 -1.85 2.05
C ALA A 53 7.03 -2.77 1.10
N GLN A 54 6.57 -4.00 1.01
CA GLN A 54 7.13 -4.98 0.09
C GLN A 54 6.01 -5.67 -0.66
N PHE A 55 6.20 -5.84 -1.95
CA PHE A 55 5.29 -6.65 -2.74
C PHE A 55 6.05 -7.77 -3.45
N HIS A 56 5.35 -8.88 -3.65
CA HIS A 56 5.83 -9.98 -4.44
C HIS A 56 4.71 -10.41 -5.38
N PHE A 57 5.03 -10.47 -6.66
CA PHE A 57 4.17 -11.04 -7.68
C PHE A 57 4.80 -12.34 -8.17
N ILE A 58 4.03 -13.42 -8.15
CA ILE A 58 4.49 -14.74 -8.54
C ILE A 58 4.07 -14.98 -10.00
N ALA A 59 4.98 -14.65 -10.92
CA ALA A 59 4.72 -14.85 -12.35
C ALA A 59 4.69 -16.35 -12.72
N ARG A 60 5.54 -17.14 -12.05
CA ARG A 60 5.60 -18.58 -12.19
C ARG A 60 5.98 -19.20 -10.84
N GLY A 61 5.12 -20.07 -10.30
CA GLY A 61 5.25 -20.67 -8.97
C GLY A 61 4.76 -22.12 -8.94
N PRO A 62 4.30 -22.59 -7.80
CA PRO A 62 3.93 -21.85 -6.57
C PRO A 62 5.11 -21.40 -5.70
N VAL A 63 4.82 -20.47 -4.78
CA VAL A 63 5.76 -19.99 -3.76
C VAL A 63 5.04 -19.91 -2.41
N PHE A 64 5.72 -20.24 -1.34
CA PHE A 64 5.21 -20.07 0.03
C PHE A 64 5.86 -18.82 0.65
N LEU A 65 5.03 -17.90 1.12
CA LEU A 65 5.46 -16.77 1.95
C LEU A 65 5.32 -17.18 3.42
N ARG A 66 6.42 -17.12 4.16
CA ARG A 66 6.42 -17.32 5.61
C ARG A 66 6.71 -15.99 6.31
N ALA A 67 5.73 -15.51 7.06
CA ALA A 67 5.82 -14.30 7.87
C ALA A 67 5.47 -14.64 9.33
N GLY A 68 6.45 -14.53 10.22
CA GLY A 68 6.31 -15.04 11.59
C GLY A 68 5.97 -16.54 11.62
N GLU A 69 4.89 -16.87 12.31
CA GLU A 69 4.39 -18.26 12.41
C GLU A 69 3.41 -18.63 11.27
N THR A 70 3.05 -17.69 10.42
CA THR A 70 2.09 -17.93 9.34
C THR A 70 2.78 -18.29 8.03
N VAL A 71 2.20 -19.27 7.32
CA VAL A 71 2.65 -19.68 5.99
C VAL A 71 1.50 -19.50 5.01
N HIS A 72 1.77 -18.83 3.89
CA HIS A 72 0.80 -18.55 2.86
C HIS A 72 1.29 -19.09 1.51
N GLU A 73 0.53 -20.01 0.93
CA GLU A 73 0.78 -20.44 -0.45
C GLU A 73 0.28 -19.38 -1.44
N ILE A 74 1.12 -19.05 -2.42
CA ILE A 74 0.81 -18.09 -3.49
C ILE A 74 1.03 -18.80 -4.81
N GLN A 75 -0.03 -18.97 -5.56
CA GLN A 75 -0.01 -19.62 -6.87
C GLN A 75 0.55 -18.70 -7.95
N SER A 76 0.88 -19.26 -9.11
CA SER A 76 1.23 -18.47 -10.30
C SER A 76 0.12 -17.46 -10.61
N GLY A 77 0.48 -16.22 -10.93
CA GLY A 77 -0.46 -15.13 -11.17
C GLY A 77 -0.96 -14.46 -9.89
N GLY A 78 -0.61 -14.96 -8.72
CA GLY A 78 -0.94 -14.35 -7.43
C GLY A 78 0.06 -13.28 -7.01
N ALA A 79 -0.38 -12.43 -6.10
CA ALA A 79 0.45 -11.39 -5.52
C ALA A 79 0.26 -11.26 -4.01
N VAL A 80 1.24 -10.69 -3.36
CA VAL A 80 1.19 -10.35 -1.94
C VAL A 80 1.82 -8.99 -1.70
N LEU A 81 1.20 -8.20 -0.82
CA LEU A 81 1.74 -6.94 -0.34
C LEU A 81 1.85 -7.00 1.19
N LEU A 82 3.01 -6.60 1.70
CA LEU A 82 3.29 -6.39 3.11
C LEU A 82 3.40 -4.86 3.31
N PRO A 83 2.33 -4.17 3.73
CA PRO A 83 2.29 -2.70 3.75
C PRO A 83 3.29 -2.06 4.70
N ARG A 84 3.65 -2.77 5.78
CA ARG A 84 4.62 -2.31 6.78
C ARG A 84 5.99 -2.97 6.63
N GLY A 85 6.15 -3.83 5.63
CA GLY A 85 7.34 -4.66 5.47
C GLY A 85 7.50 -5.68 6.61
N GLY A 86 8.73 -5.92 7.02
CA GLY A 86 9.08 -6.91 8.01
C GLY A 86 9.84 -8.10 7.41
N ALA A 87 10.55 -8.81 8.28
CA ALA A 87 11.30 -10.00 7.87
C ALA A 87 10.32 -11.13 7.48
N HIS A 88 10.53 -11.72 6.32
CA HIS A 88 9.76 -12.86 5.83
C HIS A 88 10.61 -13.68 4.87
N ASP A 89 10.19 -14.92 4.65
CA ASP A 89 10.86 -15.82 3.73
C ASP A 89 9.95 -16.14 2.54
N LEU A 90 10.52 -16.16 1.33
CA LEU A 90 9.90 -16.76 0.16
C LEU A 90 10.56 -18.10 -0.09
N VAL A 91 9.81 -19.18 0.02
CA VAL A 91 10.36 -20.55 -0.05
C VAL A 91 9.58 -21.40 -1.04
N SER A 92 10.27 -22.37 -1.66
CA SER A 92 9.61 -23.31 -2.57
C SER A 92 8.85 -24.43 -1.85
N GLN A 93 9.13 -24.65 -0.57
CA GLN A 93 8.44 -25.61 0.32
C GLN A 93 8.35 -24.99 1.72
N PRO A 94 7.25 -25.23 2.48
CA PRO A 94 7.00 -24.58 3.78
C PRO A 94 8.14 -24.73 4.80
N ASP A 95 8.81 -25.88 4.83
CA ASP A 95 9.80 -26.24 5.85
C ASP A 95 11.23 -25.79 5.51
N LEU A 96 11.46 -25.25 4.32
CA LEU A 96 12.79 -24.82 3.93
C LEU A 96 13.23 -23.55 4.68
N PRO A 97 14.49 -23.49 5.15
CA PRO A 97 15.02 -22.29 5.75
C PRO A 97 15.24 -21.20 4.71
N GLY A 98 14.88 -19.95 5.05
CA GLY A 98 15.26 -18.79 4.26
C GLY A 98 16.76 -18.52 4.38
N ARG A 99 17.43 -18.34 3.25
CA ARG A 99 18.83 -17.90 3.16
C ARG A 99 18.85 -16.43 2.83
N ASP A 100 19.81 -15.69 3.39
CA ASP A 100 20.00 -14.29 3.08
C ASP A 100 20.17 -14.09 1.56
N LEU A 101 19.56 -13.02 1.03
CA LEU A 101 19.70 -12.66 -0.37
C LEU A 101 21.14 -12.43 -0.79
N ALA A 102 22.01 -11.99 0.13
CA ALA A 102 23.44 -11.83 -0.12
C ALA A 102 24.16 -13.16 -0.47
N ALA A 103 23.55 -14.31 -0.14
CA ALA A 103 24.07 -15.62 -0.53
C ALA A 103 23.80 -15.98 -1.99
N TYR A 104 23.01 -15.18 -2.71
CA TYR A 104 22.68 -15.39 -4.10
C TYR A 104 23.42 -14.37 -4.98
N GLU A 105 23.91 -14.83 -6.12
CA GLU A 105 24.54 -13.95 -7.10
C GLU A 105 23.50 -12.95 -7.63
N THR A 106 23.75 -11.67 -7.34
CA THR A 106 22.85 -10.58 -7.72
C THR A 106 23.53 -9.73 -8.79
N THR A 107 22.91 -9.65 -9.95
CA THR A 107 23.32 -8.74 -11.02
C THR A 107 22.59 -7.42 -10.85
N ALA A 108 23.32 -6.33 -10.60
CA ALA A 108 22.77 -4.98 -10.65
C ALA A 108 22.49 -4.63 -12.12
N LEU A 109 21.22 -4.33 -12.42
CA LEU A 109 20.82 -3.87 -13.76
C LEU A 109 20.93 -2.35 -13.87
N CYS A 110 20.47 -1.65 -12.81
CA CYS A 110 20.66 -0.21 -12.63
C CYS A 110 20.44 0.16 -11.17
N ASN A 111 20.47 1.48 -10.86
CA ASN A 111 20.18 1.95 -9.51
C ASN A 111 18.76 1.56 -9.09
N GLY A 112 18.65 0.77 -8.03
CA GLY A 112 17.38 0.26 -7.51
C GLY A 112 16.76 -0.92 -8.29
N VAL A 113 17.43 -1.45 -9.34
CA VAL A 113 16.93 -2.62 -10.07
C VAL A 113 18.00 -3.70 -10.14
N SER A 114 17.65 -4.91 -9.73
CA SER A 114 18.56 -6.05 -9.72
C SER A 114 17.87 -7.34 -10.21
N ALA A 115 18.68 -8.29 -10.60
CA ALA A 115 18.23 -9.64 -10.94
C ALA A 115 19.00 -10.68 -10.13
N ILE A 116 18.29 -11.69 -9.66
CA ILE A 116 18.85 -12.93 -9.14
C ILE A 116 18.49 -14.02 -10.12
N ARG A 117 19.50 -14.71 -10.61
CA ARG A 117 19.33 -15.86 -11.46
C ARG A 117 20.12 -17.02 -10.90
N SER A 118 19.42 -18.00 -10.33
CA SER A 118 19.99 -19.23 -9.79
C SER A 118 19.27 -20.41 -10.39
N CYS A 119 19.58 -20.65 -11.68
CA CYS A 119 18.97 -21.70 -12.45
C CYS A 119 20.00 -22.78 -12.77
N SER A 120 19.66 -24.04 -12.64
CA SER A 120 20.39 -25.16 -13.24
C SER A 120 20.42 -24.94 -14.77
N ALA A 121 21.52 -25.29 -15.42
CA ALA A 121 21.80 -24.95 -16.82
C ALA A 121 20.62 -25.21 -17.77
N GLY A 122 20.10 -24.15 -18.38
CA GLY A 122 19.02 -24.16 -19.37
C GLY A 122 17.70 -23.52 -18.87
N PRO A 123 16.84 -23.09 -19.80
CA PRO A 123 15.48 -22.65 -19.45
C PRO A 123 14.66 -23.89 -19.08
N SER A 124 14.62 -24.21 -17.78
CA SER A 124 13.77 -25.30 -17.24
C SER A 124 12.37 -24.76 -17.07
N SER A 125 11.36 -25.53 -17.48
CA SER A 125 9.94 -25.26 -17.22
C SER A 125 9.59 -25.22 -15.73
N ASN A 126 10.49 -25.67 -14.86
CA ASN A 126 10.33 -25.72 -13.41
C ASN A 126 10.90 -24.50 -12.67
N ASN A 127 11.47 -23.51 -13.36
CA ASN A 127 11.97 -22.32 -12.69
C ASN A 127 10.82 -21.47 -12.18
N VAL A 128 10.96 -21.01 -10.94
CA VAL A 128 10.08 -20.04 -10.32
C VAL A 128 10.52 -18.65 -10.76
N LEU A 129 9.55 -17.79 -11.10
CA LEU A 129 9.79 -16.39 -11.46
C LEU A 129 8.98 -15.49 -10.53
N ILE A 130 9.70 -14.64 -9.80
CA ILE A 130 9.14 -13.72 -8.83
C ILE A 130 9.59 -12.30 -9.19
N PHE A 131 8.65 -11.36 -9.16
CA PHE A 131 8.94 -9.94 -9.19
C PHE A 131 8.71 -9.35 -7.80
N SER A 132 9.77 -8.84 -7.19
CA SER A 132 9.74 -8.28 -5.85
C SER A 132 10.04 -6.79 -5.88
N GLY A 133 9.35 -6.02 -5.07
CA GLY A 133 9.64 -4.60 -4.86
C GLY A 133 9.65 -4.25 -3.38
N CYS A 134 10.61 -3.41 -2.98
CA CYS A 134 10.69 -2.80 -1.66
C CYS A 134 10.63 -1.29 -1.83
N MET A 135 9.73 -0.61 -1.12
CA MET A 135 9.40 0.79 -1.37
C MET A 135 8.92 1.51 -0.11
N GLU A 136 9.05 2.81 -0.06
CA GLU A 136 8.28 3.64 0.85
C GLU A 136 6.82 3.70 0.38
N PHE A 137 5.91 3.20 1.21
CA PHE A 137 4.48 3.26 0.97
C PHE A 137 3.90 4.50 1.63
N ASP A 138 3.91 5.60 0.91
CA ASP A 138 3.37 6.87 1.38
C ASP A 138 1.93 7.03 0.86
N LEU A 139 0.98 7.02 1.78
CA LEU A 139 -0.43 7.27 1.49
C LEU A 139 -0.82 8.74 1.69
N GLY A 140 0.14 9.64 1.80
CA GLY A 140 -0.13 11.05 2.07
C GLY A 140 -0.97 11.21 3.34
N SER A 141 -2.09 11.93 3.23
CA SER A 141 -3.03 12.14 4.36
C SER A 141 -3.71 10.86 4.83
N MET A 142 -3.84 9.85 3.95
CA MET A 142 -4.44 8.54 4.25
C MET A 142 -3.50 7.60 5.00
N HIS A 143 -2.27 8.03 5.29
CA HIS A 143 -1.26 7.22 5.98
C HIS A 143 -1.74 6.59 7.32
N PRO A 144 -2.61 7.20 8.15
CA PRO A 144 -3.13 6.53 9.34
C PRO A 144 -3.81 5.19 9.05
N LEU A 145 -4.33 5.01 7.84
CA LEU A 145 -4.96 3.76 7.41
C LEU A 145 -3.97 2.60 7.22
N ILE A 146 -2.67 2.87 7.05
CA ILE A 146 -1.64 1.81 6.97
C ILE A 146 -1.62 0.97 8.24
N GLY A 147 -1.83 1.59 9.40
CA GLY A 147 -1.91 0.88 10.68
C GLY A 147 -3.06 -0.13 10.77
N LEU A 148 -4.08 0.05 9.94
CA LEU A 148 -5.27 -0.81 9.88
C LEU A 148 -5.13 -1.91 8.81
N MET A 149 -4.13 -1.81 7.92
CA MET A 149 -3.86 -2.86 6.93
C MET A 149 -3.31 -4.10 7.63
N PRO A 150 -3.67 -5.32 7.20
CA PRO A 150 -3.09 -6.54 7.73
C PRO A 150 -1.58 -6.59 7.45
N GLU A 151 -0.86 -7.45 8.18
CA GLU A 151 0.56 -7.66 7.91
C GLU A 151 0.80 -8.17 6.50
N VAL A 152 -0.05 -9.07 6.05
CA VAL A 152 0.04 -9.73 4.73
C VAL A 152 -1.27 -9.56 3.99
N MET A 153 -1.25 -8.84 2.88
CA MET A 153 -2.36 -8.67 1.95
C MET A 153 -2.16 -9.61 0.76
N ARG A 154 -2.95 -10.68 0.68
CA ARG A 154 -2.86 -11.67 -0.41
C ARG A 154 -3.90 -11.40 -1.48
N VAL A 155 -3.51 -11.55 -2.73
CA VAL A 155 -4.42 -11.55 -3.88
C VAL A 155 -4.18 -12.85 -4.65
N CYS A 156 -5.09 -13.80 -4.48
CA CYS A 156 -4.90 -15.16 -4.98
C CYS A 156 -5.08 -15.30 -6.49
N THR A 157 -5.83 -14.42 -7.15
CA THR A 157 -6.20 -14.53 -8.57
C THR A 157 -6.10 -13.17 -9.27
N LEU A 158 -4.97 -12.49 -9.08
CA LEU A 158 -4.79 -11.13 -9.58
C LEU A 158 -4.91 -11.08 -11.12
N LEU A 159 -4.28 -12.00 -11.82
CA LEU A 159 -4.32 -12.05 -13.29
C LEU A 159 -5.67 -12.52 -13.85
N ASP A 160 -6.37 -13.41 -13.16
CA ASP A 160 -7.71 -13.85 -13.60
C ASP A 160 -8.70 -12.70 -13.51
N ARG A 161 -8.54 -11.84 -12.50
CA ARG A 161 -9.43 -10.70 -12.26
C ARG A 161 -9.06 -9.48 -13.09
N TYR A 162 -7.78 -9.28 -13.31
CA TYR A 162 -7.22 -8.15 -14.06
C TYR A 162 -6.26 -8.64 -15.14
N PRO A 163 -6.79 -9.24 -16.22
CA PRO A 163 -5.97 -9.78 -17.31
C PRO A 163 -5.11 -8.69 -17.99
N GLU A 164 -5.50 -7.41 -17.86
CA GLU A 164 -4.72 -6.26 -18.32
C GLU A 164 -3.37 -6.09 -17.62
N LEU A 165 -3.14 -6.77 -16.49
CA LEU A 165 -1.82 -6.76 -15.85
C LEU A 165 -0.77 -7.58 -16.60
N LEU A 166 -1.17 -8.61 -17.35
CA LEU A 166 -0.24 -9.47 -18.05
C LEU A 166 0.65 -8.69 -19.04
N PRO A 167 0.12 -7.83 -19.93
CA PRO A 167 0.94 -6.99 -20.78
C PRO A 167 1.88 -6.05 -20.02
N MET A 168 1.49 -5.58 -18.82
CA MET A 168 2.32 -4.72 -17.99
C MET A 168 3.50 -5.48 -17.39
N LEU A 169 3.28 -6.72 -16.95
CA LEU A 169 4.33 -7.59 -16.43
C LEU A 169 5.32 -7.99 -17.55
N GLU A 170 4.82 -8.29 -18.75
CA GLU A 170 5.65 -8.51 -19.93
C GLU A 170 6.46 -7.27 -20.31
N ALA A 171 5.87 -6.07 -20.17
CA ALA A 171 6.59 -4.82 -20.39
C ALA A 171 7.70 -4.66 -19.33
N MET A 172 7.44 -4.97 -18.07
CA MET A 172 8.48 -4.95 -17.01
C MET A 172 9.61 -5.92 -17.32
N GLU A 173 9.29 -7.11 -17.81
CA GLU A 173 10.32 -8.09 -18.18
C GLU A 173 11.17 -7.60 -19.37
N ARG A 174 10.54 -7.03 -20.41
CA ARG A 174 11.25 -6.44 -21.54
C ARG A 174 12.14 -5.27 -21.14
N GLU A 175 11.66 -4.38 -20.29
CA GLU A 175 12.45 -3.25 -19.77
C GLU A 175 13.61 -3.73 -18.89
N ALA A 176 13.41 -4.74 -18.06
CA ALA A 176 14.46 -5.29 -17.18
C ALA A 176 15.61 -5.96 -17.98
N VAL A 177 15.34 -6.49 -19.18
CA VAL A 177 16.32 -7.15 -20.03
C VAL A 177 16.91 -6.19 -21.08
N GLY A 178 16.13 -5.21 -21.52
CA GLY A 178 16.43 -4.42 -22.71
C GLY A 178 17.51 -3.34 -22.56
N ASN A 179 17.91 -3.01 -21.35
CA ASN A 179 18.89 -1.95 -21.00
C ASN A 179 18.71 -0.64 -21.80
N ARG A 180 17.44 -0.28 -22.07
CA ARG A 180 17.07 0.89 -22.87
C ARG A 180 17.14 2.17 -22.05
N ALA A 181 17.35 3.33 -22.71
CA ALA A 181 17.34 4.62 -22.00
C ALA A 181 16.03 4.81 -21.21
N GLY A 182 16.12 5.16 -19.92
CA GLY A 182 14.96 5.42 -19.07
C GLY A 182 14.25 4.19 -18.49
N TYR A 183 14.75 2.98 -18.72
CA TYR A 183 14.08 1.74 -18.29
C TYR A 183 13.80 1.67 -16.78
N ALA A 184 14.69 2.17 -15.93
CA ALA A 184 14.47 2.21 -14.48
C ALA A 184 13.25 3.07 -14.10
N GLY A 185 13.07 4.20 -14.78
CA GLY A 185 11.91 5.07 -14.58
C GLY A 185 10.61 4.40 -15.03
N ILE A 186 10.65 3.68 -16.14
CA ILE A 186 9.48 2.92 -16.66
C ILE A 186 9.14 1.78 -15.70
N LEU A 187 10.14 1.00 -15.25
CA LEU A 187 9.94 -0.09 -14.28
C LEU A 187 9.31 0.42 -12.99
N ALA A 188 9.78 1.55 -12.45
CA ALA A 188 9.19 2.14 -11.26
C ALA A 188 7.70 2.49 -11.47
N ARG A 189 7.31 3.06 -12.61
CA ARG A 189 5.92 3.41 -12.90
C ARG A 189 5.02 2.19 -13.12
N LEU A 190 5.53 1.17 -13.78
CA LEU A 190 4.80 -0.10 -13.92
C LEU A 190 4.59 -0.77 -12.55
N ALA A 191 5.59 -0.74 -11.67
CA ALA A 191 5.48 -1.24 -10.30
C ALA A 191 4.44 -0.46 -9.48
N ASP A 192 4.37 0.89 -9.62
CA ASP A 192 3.33 1.73 -9.01
C ASP A 192 1.92 1.24 -9.41
N VAL A 193 1.72 1.00 -10.71
CA VAL A 193 0.43 0.53 -11.23
C VAL A 193 0.08 -0.86 -10.69
N ILE A 194 1.03 -1.79 -10.68
CA ILE A 194 0.80 -3.15 -10.17
C ILE A 194 0.45 -3.11 -8.68
N ALA A 195 1.16 -2.33 -7.88
CA ALA A 195 0.84 -2.16 -6.46
C ALA A 195 -0.56 -1.57 -6.25
N ALA A 196 -0.98 -0.61 -7.10
CA ALA A 196 -2.34 -0.08 -7.07
C ALA A 196 -3.39 -1.16 -7.36
N PHE A 197 -3.16 -2.02 -8.35
CA PHE A 197 -4.04 -3.16 -8.63
C PHE A 197 -4.08 -4.17 -7.48
N VAL A 198 -2.96 -4.44 -6.81
CA VAL A 198 -2.93 -5.32 -5.63
C VAL A 198 -3.80 -4.75 -4.52
N VAL A 199 -3.68 -3.45 -4.22
CA VAL A 199 -4.51 -2.78 -3.21
C VAL A 199 -5.99 -2.81 -3.60
N ARG A 200 -6.33 -2.46 -4.84
CA ARG A 200 -7.71 -2.52 -5.36
C ARG A 200 -8.29 -3.93 -5.23
N ALA A 201 -7.57 -4.92 -5.75
CA ALA A 201 -8.00 -6.31 -5.72
C ALA A 201 -8.23 -6.79 -4.29
N TRP A 202 -7.34 -6.45 -3.37
CA TRP A 202 -7.49 -6.82 -1.98
C TRP A 202 -8.73 -6.19 -1.35
N VAL A 203 -8.98 -4.90 -1.59
CA VAL A 203 -10.20 -4.23 -1.11
C VAL A 203 -11.46 -4.87 -1.71
N GLU A 204 -11.46 -5.20 -2.99
CA GLU A 204 -12.62 -5.76 -3.68
C GLU A 204 -12.87 -7.23 -3.35
N CYS A 205 -11.83 -8.06 -3.20
CA CYS A 205 -11.97 -9.48 -2.89
C CYS A 205 -12.34 -9.72 -1.43
N GLY A 206 -11.84 -8.89 -0.50
CA GLY A 206 -11.94 -9.17 0.93
C GLY A 206 -11.24 -10.47 1.31
N CYS A 207 -10.23 -10.89 0.53
CA CYS A 207 -9.48 -12.12 0.78
C CYS A 207 -8.64 -11.98 2.06
N GLY A 208 -8.87 -12.88 2.99
CA GLY A 208 -8.29 -12.87 4.34
C GLY A 208 -9.23 -12.27 5.37
N ASP A 209 -8.80 -12.22 6.61
CA ASP A 209 -9.52 -11.50 7.67
C ASP A 209 -9.67 -10.05 7.23
N ALA A 210 -10.88 -9.72 6.74
CA ALA A 210 -11.22 -8.37 6.37
C ALA A 210 -11.13 -7.53 7.66
N SER A 211 -9.94 -6.97 7.91
CA SER A 211 -9.75 -6.03 8.99
C SER A 211 -10.81 -4.94 8.85
N GLY A 212 -11.21 -4.36 9.96
CA GLY A 212 -12.22 -3.31 9.96
C GLY A 212 -12.00 -2.21 8.91
N TRP A 213 -10.77 -2.09 8.41
CA TRP A 213 -10.34 -1.18 7.34
C TRP A 213 -11.05 -1.44 5.99
N VAL A 214 -11.15 -2.69 5.54
CA VAL A 214 -11.89 -3.04 4.31
C VAL A 214 -13.36 -2.73 4.49
N ALA A 215 -13.90 -3.03 5.68
CA ALA A 215 -15.27 -2.68 6.01
C ALA A 215 -15.50 -1.15 5.97
N ALA A 216 -14.51 -0.34 6.42
CA ALA A 216 -14.57 1.12 6.35
C ALA A 216 -14.59 1.63 4.91
N LEU A 217 -13.72 1.11 4.05
CA LEU A 217 -13.65 1.51 2.64
C LEU A 217 -14.88 1.06 1.84
N ARG A 218 -15.49 -0.06 2.24
CA ARG A 218 -16.69 -0.61 1.58
C ARG A 218 -17.99 -0.04 2.12
N ASP A 219 -17.99 0.55 3.32
CA ASP A 219 -19.15 1.21 3.89
C ASP A 219 -19.28 2.62 3.30
N PRO A 220 -20.26 2.88 2.39
CA PRO A 220 -20.38 4.18 1.72
C PRO A 220 -20.65 5.32 2.70
N ARG A 221 -21.22 5.04 3.88
CA ARG A 221 -21.52 6.04 4.89
C ARG A 221 -20.26 6.42 5.65
N LEU A 222 -19.50 5.43 6.10
CA LEU A 222 -18.23 5.66 6.80
C LEU A 222 -17.17 6.22 5.85
N GLY A 223 -17.18 5.75 4.60
CA GLY A 223 -16.34 6.27 3.54
C GLY A 223 -16.51 7.77 3.32
N ARG A 224 -17.75 8.28 3.30
CA ARG A 224 -18.02 9.73 3.21
C ARG A 224 -17.41 10.51 4.38
N VAL A 225 -17.51 9.97 5.61
CA VAL A 225 -16.93 10.62 6.79
C VAL A 225 -15.41 10.71 6.67
N ILE A 226 -14.75 9.61 6.32
CA ILE A 226 -13.30 9.57 6.12
C ILE A 226 -12.89 10.57 5.05
N ALA A 227 -13.54 10.56 3.89
CA ALA A 227 -13.29 11.49 2.81
C ALA A 227 -13.50 12.96 3.22
N ALA A 228 -14.55 13.26 4.00
CA ALA A 228 -14.78 14.61 4.51
C ALA A 228 -13.64 15.10 5.41
N ILE A 229 -13.14 14.24 6.30
CA ILE A 229 -11.98 14.53 7.17
C ILE A 229 -10.73 14.81 6.33
N HIS A 230 -10.46 13.99 5.29
CA HIS A 230 -9.28 14.14 4.45
C HIS A 230 -9.36 15.37 3.53
N ARG A 231 -10.55 15.71 3.07
CA ARG A 231 -10.78 16.91 2.23
C ARG A 231 -10.57 18.20 2.98
N ASP A 232 -11.01 18.26 4.23
CA ASP A 232 -10.89 19.43 5.09
C ASP A 232 -10.40 19.06 6.50
N PRO A 233 -9.14 18.69 6.65
CA PRO A 233 -8.57 18.30 7.94
C PRO A 233 -8.47 19.46 8.93
N GLY A 234 -8.41 20.71 8.42
CA GLY A 234 -8.35 21.92 9.24
C GLY A 234 -9.67 22.32 9.90
N ARG A 235 -10.80 21.83 9.37
CA ARG A 235 -12.12 22.10 9.91
C ARG A 235 -12.24 21.61 11.37
N ASN A 236 -12.86 22.40 12.24
CA ASN A 236 -13.07 22.02 13.63
C ASN A 236 -14.15 20.93 13.76
N TRP A 237 -13.79 19.71 13.39
CA TRP A 237 -14.67 18.55 13.42
C TRP A 237 -15.11 18.20 14.82
N THR A 238 -16.41 18.06 15.00
CA THR A 238 -17.01 17.48 16.21
C THR A 238 -17.59 16.11 15.92
N VAL A 239 -17.73 15.25 16.93
CA VAL A 239 -18.37 13.94 16.79
C VAL A 239 -19.79 14.07 16.23
N ALA A 240 -20.49 15.18 16.58
CA ALA A 240 -21.84 15.46 16.10
C ALA A 240 -21.88 15.75 14.58
N GLU A 241 -20.90 16.51 14.07
CA GLU A 241 -20.79 16.80 12.64
C GLU A 241 -20.43 15.56 11.85
N LEU A 242 -19.44 14.78 12.34
CA LEU A 242 -19.05 13.52 11.68
C LEU A 242 -20.19 12.48 11.69
N ALA A 243 -20.98 12.41 12.78
CA ALA A 243 -22.17 11.57 12.84
C ALA A 243 -23.24 12.01 11.82
N ARG A 244 -23.39 13.31 11.59
CA ARG A 244 -24.29 13.86 10.58
C ARG A 244 -23.84 13.49 9.17
N GLU A 245 -22.54 13.54 8.88
CA GLU A 245 -21.97 13.08 7.60
C GLU A 245 -22.26 11.57 7.35
N MET A 246 -22.29 10.76 8.41
CA MET A 246 -22.64 9.35 8.32
C MET A 246 -24.17 9.13 8.21
N GLY A 247 -24.99 10.13 8.59
CA GLY A 247 -26.45 10.00 8.68
C GLY A 247 -26.86 9.12 9.87
N SER A 248 -26.22 9.30 11.05
CA SER A 248 -26.49 8.50 12.26
C SER A 248 -26.44 9.31 13.55
N SER A 249 -26.84 8.71 14.69
CA SER A 249 -26.65 9.31 16.00
C SER A 249 -25.17 9.32 16.42
N ARG A 250 -24.80 10.19 17.37
CA ARG A 250 -23.41 10.33 17.86
C ARG A 250 -22.85 9.03 18.42
N SER A 251 -23.64 8.29 19.21
CA SER A 251 -23.23 7.03 19.82
C SER A 251 -23.00 5.95 18.76
N VAL A 252 -24.00 5.73 17.90
CA VAL A 252 -23.91 4.75 16.81
C VAL A 252 -22.70 5.03 15.89
N PHE A 253 -22.47 6.30 15.55
CA PHE A 253 -21.30 6.69 14.76
C PHE A 253 -20.00 6.40 15.50
N ALA A 254 -19.85 6.86 16.76
CA ALA A 254 -18.61 6.71 17.50
C ALA A 254 -18.25 5.24 17.69
N ASP A 255 -19.23 4.41 18.09
CA ASP A 255 -19.04 2.97 18.28
C ASP A 255 -18.65 2.28 16.98
N ARG A 256 -19.37 2.56 15.88
CA ARG A 256 -19.08 2.00 14.57
C ARG A 256 -17.70 2.42 14.05
N PHE A 257 -17.35 3.70 14.24
CA PHE A 257 -16.05 4.23 13.82
C PHE A 257 -14.91 3.53 14.58
N VAL A 258 -15.01 3.41 15.90
CA VAL A 258 -14.00 2.70 16.72
C VAL A 258 -13.94 1.22 16.36
N GLN A 259 -15.08 0.55 16.19
CA GLN A 259 -15.14 -0.86 15.80
C GLN A 259 -14.38 -1.13 14.49
N VAL A 260 -14.48 -0.19 13.55
CA VAL A 260 -13.92 -0.33 12.21
C VAL A 260 -12.48 0.17 12.12
N THR A 261 -12.17 1.32 12.74
CA THR A 261 -10.86 1.97 12.63
C THR A 261 -9.92 1.70 13.80
N GLY A 262 -10.42 1.12 14.89
CA GLY A 262 -9.65 0.88 16.11
C GLY A 262 -9.35 2.15 16.94
N VAL A 263 -9.74 3.33 16.44
CA VAL A 263 -9.47 4.62 17.10
C VAL A 263 -10.71 5.49 17.16
N THR A 264 -10.75 6.43 18.12
CA THR A 264 -11.89 7.35 18.19
C THR A 264 -11.86 8.35 17.01
N PRO A 265 -13.03 8.87 16.57
CA PRO A 265 -13.11 9.80 15.44
C PRO A 265 -12.19 11.01 15.56
N LEU A 266 -12.17 11.67 16.73
CA LEU A 266 -11.32 12.87 16.92
C LEU A 266 -9.84 12.53 17.03
N ARG A 267 -9.49 11.34 17.49
CA ARG A 267 -8.11 10.85 17.44
C ARG A 267 -7.67 10.64 16.01
N TYR A 268 -8.53 10.04 15.18
CA TYR A 268 -8.27 9.89 13.74
C TYR A 268 -8.03 11.24 13.06
N VAL A 269 -8.90 12.24 13.30
CA VAL A 269 -8.70 13.62 12.80
C VAL A 269 -7.34 14.19 13.23
N ALA A 270 -6.96 13.99 14.49
CA ALA A 270 -5.67 14.47 14.99
C ALA A 270 -4.49 13.75 14.29
N GLU A 271 -4.57 12.45 14.06
CA GLU A 271 -3.55 11.67 13.36
C GLU A 271 -3.39 12.14 11.90
N VAL A 272 -4.49 12.36 11.17
CA VAL A 272 -4.49 12.93 9.82
C VAL A 272 -3.80 14.31 9.80
N ARG A 273 -4.17 15.21 10.72
CA ARG A 273 -3.55 16.53 10.84
C ARG A 273 -2.04 16.45 11.09
N MET A 274 -1.61 15.60 12.01
CA MET A 274 -0.19 15.47 12.37
C MET A 274 0.64 14.90 11.23
N ARG A 275 0.06 13.98 10.45
CA ARG A 275 0.72 13.44 9.28
C ARG A 275 0.89 14.48 8.17
N LEU A 276 -0.15 15.23 7.85
CA LEU A 276 -0.06 16.35 6.90
C LEU A 276 0.94 17.41 7.37
N ALA A 277 0.94 17.73 8.67
CA ALA A 277 1.93 18.63 9.23
C ALA A 277 3.36 18.13 9.03
N ALA A 278 3.60 16.84 9.29
CA ALA A 278 4.93 16.24 9.10
C ALA A 278 5.39 16.33 7.63
N GLN A 279 4.50 16.08 6.69
CA GLN A 279 4.77 16.24 5.26
C GLN A 279 5.08 17.70 4.90
N TRP A 280 4.20 18.64 5.26
CA TRP A 280 4.37 20.06 4.92
C TRP A 280 5.63 20.66 5.54
N ILE A 281 5.91 20.37 6.82
CA ILE A 281 7.08 20.92 7.52
C ILE A 281 8.38 20.24 7.03
N GLY A 282 8.37 18.90 6.91
CA GLY A 282 9.58 18.15 6.56
C GLY A 282 9.94 18.21 5.09
N ARG A 283 8.97 17.95 4.19
CA ARG A 283 9.22 17.87 2.73
C ARG A 283 9.02 19.21 2.02
N GLU A 284 7.93 19.93 2.34
CA GLU A 284 7.57 21.18 1.66
C GLU A 284 8.17 22.42 2.36
N ARG A 285 8.88 22.22 3.48
CA ARG A 285 9.52 23.28 4.28
C ARG A 285 8.56 24.39 4.72
N MET A 286 7.29 24.05 4.90
CA MET A 286 6.28 24.99 5.37
C MET A 286 6.59 25.48 6.79
N PRO A 287 6.42 26.78 7.10
CA PRO A 287 6.53 27.30 8.46
C PRO A 287 5.57 26.57 9.42
N ILE A 288 6.04 26.25 10.63
CA ILE A 288 5.24 25.54 11.64
C ILE A 288 3.95 26.29 11.97
N GLU A 289 4.03 27.60 12.07
CA GLU A 289 2.87 28.47 12.32
C GLU A 289 1.83 28.36 11.20
N THR A 290 2.25 28.40 9.94
CA THR A 290 1.37 28.26 8.77
C THR A 290 0.71 26.86 8.75
N ALA A 291 1.47 25.82 9.05
CA ALA A 291 0.94 24.46 9.16
C ALA A 291 -0.11 24.37 10.30
N ALA A 292 0.18 24.97 11.46
CA ALA A 292 -0.75 25.00 12.59
C ALA A 292 -2.06 25.70 12.23
N GLN A 293 -2.00 26.86 11.59
CA GLN A 293 -3.17 27.62 11.15
C GLN A 293 -4.02 26.84 10.14
N ARG A 294 -3.37 26.28 9.09
CA ARG A 294 -4.06 25.47 8.06
C ARG A 294 -4.76 24.23 8.63
N LEU A 295 -4.20 23.68 9.72
CA LEU A 295 -4.77 22.50 10.40
C LEU A 295 -5.75 22.85 11.52
N GLY A 296 -6.18 24.14 11.61
CA GLY A 296 -7.22 24.58 12.53
C GLY A 296 -6.78 24.70 13.99
N TYR A 297 -5.49 24.88 14.26
CA TYR A 297 -5.00 25.11 15.62
C TYR A 297 -4.98 26.61 15.94
N ALA A 298 -5.52 26.97 17.10
CA ALA A 298 -5.60 28.34 17.59
C ALA A 298 -4.21 28.99 17.85
N SER A 299 -3.17 28.17 18.07
CA SER A 299 -1.80 28.66 18.28
C SER A 299 -0.77 27.60 17.92
N GLN A 300 0.43 28.06 17.56
CA GLN A 300 1.59 27.19 17.33
C GLN A 300 1.93 26.35 18.59
N ALA A 301 1.73 26.89 19.78
CA ALA A 301 1.99 26.15 21.01
C ALA A 301 1.01 24.99 21.22
N ALA A 302 -0.29 25.20 20.94
CA ALA A 302 -1.30 24.13 20.98
C ALA A 302 -1.01 23.06 19.96
N PHE A 303 -0.66 23.45 18.74
CA PHE A 303 -0.23 22.56 17.66
C PHE A 303 1.00 21.73 18.09
N SER A 304 2.06 22.37 18.58
CA SER A 304 3.31 21.68 18.93
C SER A 304 3.10 20.63 20.04
N ARG A 305 2.21 20.93 21.03
CA ARG A 305 1.84 19.93 22.05
C ARG A 305 1.07 18.74 21.44
N ALA A 306 0.12 19.01 20.56
CA ALA A 306 -0.64 17.97 19.86
C ALA A 306 0.27 17.12 18.98
N PHE A 307 1.17 17.76 18.24
CA PHE A 307 2.15 17.11 17.38
C PHE A 307 3.04 16.15 18.18
N LYS A 308 3.66 16.64 19.27
CA LYS A 308 4.51 15.81 20.13
C LYS A 308 3.75 14.64 20.75
N ARG A 309 2.50 14.85 21.15
CA ARG A 309 1.66 13.79 21.73
C ARG A 309 1.35 12.65 20.73
N VAL A 310 1.15 12.98 19.45
CA VAL A 310 0.81 12.00 18.40
C VAL A 310 2.04 11.36 17.79
N THR A 311 3.09 12.14 17.55
CA THR A 311 4.30 11.69 16.82
C THR A 311 5.46 11.27 17.73
N GLY A 312 5.40 11.61 19.02
CA GLY A 312 6.48 11.36 19.99
C GLY A 312 7.60 12.41 20.00
N TYR A 313 7.67 13.31 19.00
CA TYR A 313 8.72 14.34 18.90
C TYR A 313 8.17 15.72 18.54
N ALA A 314 8.95 16.76 18.75
CA ALA A 314 8.53 18.13 18.44
C ALA A 314 8.59 18.43 16.93
N PRO A 315 7.70 19.28 16.36
CA PRO A 315 7.66 19.59 14.94
C PRO A 315 8.95 20.23 14.41
N GLY A 316 9.70 20.94 15.29
CA GLY A 316 11.00 21.54 14.93
C GLY A 316 12.08 20.52 14.57
N ARG A 317 11.94 19.27 15.00
CA ARG A 317 12.88 18.17 14.65
C ARG A 317 12.83 17.77 13.18
N LEU A 318 11.76 18.15 12.47
CA LEU A 318 11.59 17.88 11.04
C LEU A 318 12.31 18.90 10.15
N ARG A 319 12.81 19.99 10.74
CA ARG A 319 13.64 20.96 10.04
C ARG A 319 15.09 20.48 10.07
N PRO A 320 15.78 20.45 8.93
CA PRO A 320 17.19 20.12 8.88
C PRO A 320 18.02 21.11 9.68
#